data_a3e945c3c88973afd31c20ff39235846
#
_entry.id   a3e945c3c88973afd31c20ff39235846
#
_cell.length_a   1.000
_cell.length_b   1.000
_cell.length_c   1.000
_cell.angle_alpha   90.00
_cell.angle_beta   90.00
_cell.angle_gamma   90.00
#
_symmetry.space_group_name_H-M   'P 1'
#
loop_
_entity.id
_entity.type
_entity.pdbx_description
1 polymer ?
#
loop_
_entity_poly.entity_id
_entity_poly.type
_entity_poly.pdbx_seq_one_letter_code
_entity_poly.pdbx_strand_id
1 'polypeptide(L)'
;MSTKNALRTIDVIRCAGKAADAYRTAQHAVREAHDEHGAAQAQLHHWHDQIHAMGGADRASPAYSALLAAVREHQEAEQKVRKAEARLQRAAATVQSHRPALNRYPTGRIRRHATTMLLDRLADHPVDLIRAADLIIIQTSSGKDSLVAMHRTVAAAKAAGCLHKVRVMHCDLGSEWPGVPELARRQAERYGIPFLLVTPNGGFLGMVENRQMWPDAKRRLCTSALKRDPTGPVITTWVRELGLDHQAIVLNVMGVRGAESASRALKARLALDPRTTSANRLVLTWNIIHGLSEQEVWQDIASNGLEYHPIYDTGLERLSCVYCVLAGPEWLILATRVCFALELPHPQTFAELERRIGHSFKQDFTLNAIIAAARMLDALDGPITWRRGDAVRRHLGQAAADQYLALTR
;
A
#
# COMPACT_ATOMS: atom_id res chain seq x y z
N MET A 1 -21.00 7.02 21.32
CA MET A 1 -20.46 7.94 20.26
C MET A 1 -20.77 7.27 18.93
N SER A 2 -21.35 7.97 17.94
CA SER A 2 -21.61 7.37 16.63
C SER A 2 -20.31 7.06 15.91
N THR A 3 -20.32 6.05 15.02
CA THR A 3 -19.15 5.65 14.22
C THR A 3 -18.54 6.82 13.44
N LYS A 4 -19.38 7.67 12.82
CA LYS A 4 -18.96 8.87 12.12
C LYS A 4 -18.21 9.86 13.04
N ASN A 5 -18.67 10.04 14.29
CA ASN A 5 -17.99 10.89 15.27
C ASN A 5 -16.66 10.28 15.74
N ALA A 6 -16.57 8.94 15.86
CA ALA A 6 -15.32 8.27 16.18
C ALA A 6 -14.27 8.47 15.08
N LEU A 7 -14.65 8.34 13.82
CA LEU A 7 -13.77 8.56 12.67
C LEU A 7 -13.30 10.02 12.57
N ARG A 8 -14.19 10.99 12.80
CA ARG A 8 -13.81 12.40 12.89
C ARG A 8 -12.83 12.66 14.04
N THR A 9 -13.01 12.00 15.18
CA THR A 9 -12.07 12.10 16.31
C THR A 9 -10.69 11.59 15.93
N ILE A 10 -10.60 10.48 15.20
CA ILE A 10 -9.33 9.94 14.70
C ILE A 10 -8.62 10.96 13.80
N ASP A 11 -9.35 11.62 12.90
CA ASP A 11 -8.77 12.64 12.03
C ASP A 11 -8.29 13.86 12.80
N VAL A 12 -9.06 14.34 13.78
CA VAL A 12 -8.63 15.43 14.67
C VAL A 12 -7.35 15.07 15.43
N ILE A 13 -7.24 13.84 15.96
CA ILE A 13 -6.03 13.36 16.63
C ILE A 13 -4.83 13.35 15.67
N ARG A 14 -5.03 12.89 14.42
CA ARG A 14 -4.02 12.87 13.37
C ARG A 14 -3.54 14.28 13.01
N CYS A 15 -4.48 15.19 12.75
CA CYS A 15 -4.16 16.59 12.40
C CYS A 15 -3.41 17.31 13.51
N ALA A 16 -3.84 17.12 14.76
CA ALA A 16 -3.13 17.64 15.93
C ALA A 16 -1.69 17.11 16.03
N GLY A 17 -1.47 15.83 15.73
CA GLY A 17 -0.15 15.22 15.67
C GLY A 17 0.75 15.88 14.61
N LYS A 18 0.25 16.02 13.38
CA LYS A 18 0.97 16.69 12.28
C LYS A 18 1.29 18.13 12.59
N ALA A 19 0.36 18.88 13.20
CA ALA A 19 0.57 20.26 13.60
C ALA A 19 1.72 20.38 14.62
N ALA A 20 1.74 19.52 15.64
CA ALA A 20 2.80 19.48 16.64
C ALA A 20 4.18 19.15 16.05
N ASP A 21 4.23 18.23 15.08
CA ASP A 21 5.47 17.86 14.38
C ASP A 21 5.97 19.00 13.50
N ALA A 22 5.09 19.64 12.72
CA ALA A 22 5.40 20.78 11.88
C ALA A 22 5.93 21.96 12.69
N TYR A 23 5.36 22.20 13.87
CA TYR A 23 5.82 23.25 14.78
C TYR A 23 7.23 22.99 15.29
N ARG A 24 7.55 21.75 15.72
CA ARG A 24 8.92 21.38 16.16
C ARG A 24 9.94 21.54 15.03
N THR A 25 9.59 21.11 13.81
CA THR A 25 10.45 21.27 12.64
C THR A 25 10.69 22.74 12.32
N ALA A 26 9.66 23.59 12.42
CA ALA A 26 9.79 25.02 12.18
C ALA A 26 10.64 25.70 13.27
N GLN A 27 10.53 25.29 14.54
CA GLN A 27 11.40 25.76 15.61
C GLN A 27 12.89 25.43 15.38
N HIS A 28 13.16 24.22 14.87
CA HIS A 28 14.54 23.84 14.52
C HIS A 28 15.08 24.72 13.39
N ALA A 29 14.32 24.88 12.31
CA ALA A 29 14.71 25.72 11.18
C ALA A 29 14.96 27.19 11.54
N VAL A 30 14.23 27.74 12.53
CA VAL A 30 14.49 29.09 13.04
C VAL A 30 15.83 29.16 13.77
N ARG A 31 16.17 28.17 14.60
CA ARG A 31 17.46 28.12 15.29
C ARG A 31 18.62 28.05 14.28
N GLU A 32 18.56 27.13 13.31
CA GLU A 32 19.56 27.00 12.27
C GLU A 32 19.75 28.30 11.48
N ALA A 33 18.64 28.97 11.09
CA ALA A 33 18.71 30.23 10.37
C ALA A 33 19.33 31.37 11.20
N HIS A 34 19.09 31.42 12.51
CA HIS A 34 19.75 32.39 13.41
C HIS A 34 21.25 32.12 13.57
N ASP A 35 21.65 30.83 13.67
CA ASP A 35 23.06 30.45 13.75
C ASP A 35 23.82 30.87 12.46
N GLU A 36 23.24 30.59 11.26
CA GLU A 36 23.78 31.04 9.98
C GLU A 36 23.87 32.59 9.90
N HIS A 37 22.85 33.28 10.35
CA HIS A 37 22.83 34.75 10.36
C HIS A 37 23.90 35.31 11.28
N GLY A 38 24.07 34.75 12.49
CA GLY A 38 25.14 35.12 13.41
C GLY A 38 26.53 34.94 12.84
N ALA A 39 26.78 33.84 12.13
CA ALA A 39 28.04 33.58 11.44
C ALA A 39 28.29 34.60 10.32
N ALA A 40 27.31 34.86 9.49
CA ALA A 40 27.39 35.85 8.39
C ALA A 40 27.63 37.29 8.93
N GLN A 41 26.99 37.63 10.05
CA GLN A 41 27.19 38.91 10.73
C GLN A 41 28.61 39.05 11.27
N ALA A 42 29.16 38.00 11.88
CA ALA A 42 30.57 38.01 12.37
C ALA A 42 31.54 38.18 11.22
N GLN A 43 31.32 37.54 10.09
CA GLN A 43 32.14 37.68 8.88
C GLN A 43 32.06 39.08 8.29
N LEU A 44 30.89 39.70 8.26
CA LEU A 44 30.69 41.07 7.82
C LEU A 44 31.48 42.06 8.71
N HIS A 45 31.41 41.90 10.04
CA HIS A 45 32.17 42.71 10.99
C HIS A 45 33.67 42.52 10.79
N HIS A 46 34.16 41.32 10.60
CA HIS A 46 35.56 41.02 10.36
C HIS A 46 36.13 41.79 9.13
N TRP A 47 35.40 41.77 8.03
CA TRP A 47 35.83 42.49 6.83
C TRP A 47 35.73 44.01 6.98
N HIS A 48 34.70 44.51 7.66
CA HIS A 48 34.55 45.91 8.01
C HIS A 48 35.75 46.44 8.83
N ASP A 49 36.13 45.70 9.88
CA ASP A 49 37.23 46.07 10.76
C ASP A 49 38.58 46.02 10.04
N GLN A 50 38.79 45.03 9.17
CA GLN A 50 40.02 44.97 8.36
C GLN A 50 40.15 46.19 7.40
N ILE A 51 39.09 46.56 6.72
CA ILE A 51 39.11 47.71 5.80
C ILE A 51 39.31 49.02 6.57
N HIS A 52 38.73 49.17 7.75
CA HIS A 52 38.94 50.31 8.61
C HIS A 52 40.39 50.40 9.09
N ALA A 53 41.01 49.29 9.49
CA ALA A 53 42.43 49.22 9.88
C ALA A 53 43.41 49.57 8.75
N MET A 54 43.02 49.32 7.50
CA MET A 54 43.79 49.67 6.30
C MET A 54 43.64 51.14 5.86
N GLY A 55 42.93 51.96 6.61
CA GLY A 55 42.69 53.38 6.25
C GLY A 55 41.68 53.58 5.11
N GLY A 56 40.86 52.55 4.83
CA GLY A 56 39.91 52.48 3.70
C GLY A 56 40.39 51.51 2.62
N ALA A 57 39.50 51.07 1.77
CA ALA A 57 39.82 50.18 0.67
C ALA A 57 39.48 50.82 -0.68
N ASP A 58 40.40 50.70 -1.62
CA ASP A 58 40.10 51.00 -3.03
C ASP A 58 39.01 50.00 -3.50
N ARG A 59 38.05 50.50 -4.32
CA ARG A 59 36.98 49.68 -4.90
C ARG A 59 37.49 48.52 -5.77
N ALA A 60 38.70 48.59 -6.26
CA ALA A 60 39.35 47.55 -7.02
C ALA A 60 40.07 46.51 -6.13
N SER A 61 40.11 46.68 -4.83
CA SER A 61 40.86 45.79 -3.94
C SER A 61 40.11 44.44 -3.68
N PRO A 62 40.85 43.34 -3.48
CA PRO A 62 40.25 42.07 -3.08
C PRO A 62 39.45 42.16 -1.76
N ALA A 63 39.92 43.02 -0.83
CA ALA A 63 39.24 43.24 0.46
C ALA A 63 37.85 43.88 0.26
N TYR A 64 37.70 44.83 -0.65
CA TYR A 64 36.39 45.42 -0.96
C TYR A 64 35.44 44.40 -1.62
N SER A 65 35.98 43.54 -2.50
CA SER A 65 35.19 42.46 -3.09
C SER A 65 34.70 41.43 -2.04
N ALA A 66 35.54 41.10 -1.08
CA ALA A 66 35.22 40.22 0.05
C ALA A 66 34.13 40.82 0.98
N LEU A 67 34.21 42.13 1.26
CA LEU A 67 33.18 42.84 2.01
C LEU A 67 31.82 42.78 1.28
N LEU A 68 31.80 43.03 -0.03
CA LEU A 68 30.57 42.96 -0.82
C LEU A 68 29.98 41.55 -0.84
N ALA A 69 30.81 40.48 -0.83
CA ALA A 69 30.36 39.11 -0.69
C ALA A 69 29.75 38.88 0.69
N ALA A 70 30.40 39.31 1.79
CA ALA A 70 29.91 39.20 3.13
C ALA A 70 28.59 39.98 3.35
N VAL A 71 28.42 41.12 2.75
CA VAL A 71 27.14 41.87 2.74
C VAL A 71 26.03 41.05 2.09
N ARG A 72 26.29 40.40 0.96
CA ARG A 72 25.31 39.54 0.28
C ARG A 72 24.94 38.34 1.12
N GLU A 73 25.91 37.63 1.68
CA GLU A 73 25.71 36.50 2.55
C GLU A 73 24.86 36.87 3.77
N HIS A 74 25.15 38.00 4.40
CA HIS A 74 24.38 38.53 5.53
C HIS A 74 22.93 38.81 5.14
N GLN A 75 22.68 39.45 3.97
CA GLN A 75 21.33 39.73 3.48
C GLN A 75 20.55 38.44 3.14
N GLU A 76 21.22 37.43 2.58
CA GLU A 76 20.62 36.13 2.29
C GLU A 76 20.26 35.40 3.60
N ALA A 77 21.14 35.40 4.58
CA ALA A 77 20.90 34.80 5.91
C ALA A 77 19.76 35.51 6.63
N GLU A 78 19.68 36.84 6.61
CA GLU A 78 18.55 37.60 7.15
C GLU A 78 17.22 37.19 6.49
N GLN A 79 17.24 37.01 5.16
CA GLN A 79 16.05 36.57 4.42
C GLN A 79 15.62 35.15 4.80
N LYS A 80 16.61 34.24 5.07
CA LYS A 80 16.32 32.90 5.59
C LYS A 80 15.64 32.94 6.96
N VAL A 81 16.13 33.79 7.88
CA VAL A 81 15.50 34.01 9.21
C VAL A 81 14.06 34.43 9.04
N ARG A 82 13.77 35.48 8.27
CA ARG A 82 12.40 35.96 8.03
C ARG A 82 11.48 34.86 7.47
N LYS A 83 11.98 34.04 6.52
CA LYS A 83 11.22 32.91 5.97
C LYS A 83 10.95 31.81 7.01
N ALA A 84 11.94 31.48 7.84
CA ALA A 84 11.80 30.49 8.90
C ALA A 84 10.81 30.95 9.98
N GLU A 85 10.90 32.21 10.44
CA GLU A 85 9.98 32.80 11.40
C GLU A 85 8.53 32.83 10.87
N ALA A 86 8.32 33.20 9.61
CA ALA A 86 7.01 33.17 9.00
C ALA A 86 6.42 31.74 8.93
N ARG A 87 7.26 30.73 8.74
CA ARG A 87 6.85 29.31 8.80
C ARG A 87 6.47 28.92 10.24
N LEU A 88 7.28 29.34 11.24
CA LEU A 88 6.99 29.09 12.64
C LEU A 88 5.67 29.71 13.08
N GLN A 89 5.39 30.96 12.70
CA GLN A 89 4.13 31.61 13.00
C GLN A 89 2.93 30.87 12.44
N ARG A 90 3.00 30.41 11.17
CA ARG A 90 1.94 29.59 10.56
C ARG A 90 1.75 28.26 11.30
N ALA A 91 2.84 27.59 11.64
CA ALA A 91 2.79 26.34 12.38
C ALA A 91 2.22 26.56 13.80
N ALA A 92 2.58 27.65 14.48
CA ALA A 92 2.04 28.02 15.78
C ALA A 92 0.52 28.27 15.74
N ALA A 93 0.03 28.97 14.73
CA ALA A 93 -1.41 29.20 14.51
C ALA A 93 -2.15 27.87 14.31
N THR A 94 -1.56 26.93 13.55
CA THR A 94 -2.11 25.59 13.34
C THR A 94 -2.14 24.79 14.65
N VAL A 95 -1.08 24.84 15.46
CA VAL A 95 -1.06 24.20 16.78
C VAL A 95 -2.14 24.78 17.70
N GLN A 96 -2.33 26.10 17.69
CA GLN A 96 -3.36 26.76 18.49
C GLN A 96 -4.76 26.28 18.13
N SER A 97 -5.08 26.12 16.84
CA SER A 97 -6.38 25.59 16.40
C SER A 97 -6.63 24.15 16.86
N HIS A 98 -5.56 23.34 17.04
CA HIS A 98 -5.65 21.96 17.52
C HIS A 98 -5.43 21.80 19.03
N ARG A 99 -5.30 22.90 19.79
CA ARG A 99 -5.01 22.90 21.23
C ARG A 99 -5.93 22.00 22.07
N PRO A 100 -7.26 21.97 21.84
CA PRO A 100 -8.14 21.08 22.60
C PRO A 100 -7.80 19.59 22.42
N ALA A 101 -7.45 19.17 21.19
CA ALA A 101 -7.04 17.80 20.89
C ALA A 101 -5.66 17.49 21.46
N LEU A 102 -4.71 18.45 21.43
CA LEU A 102 -3.38 18.30 22.03
C LEU A 102 -3.45 18.20 23.55
N ASN A 103 -4.33 18.95 24.21
CA ASN A 103 -4.54 18.85 25.64
C ASN A 103 -5.13 17.50 26.05
N ARG A 104 -6.08 16.96 25.26
CA ARG A 104 -6.68 15.64 25.51
C ARG A 104 -5.70 14.49 25.20
N TYR A 105 -4.88 14.63 24.18
CA TYR A 105 -3.94 13.59 23.71
C TYR A 105 -2.51 14.17 23.60
N PRO A 106 -1.87 14.52 24.74
CA PRO A 106 -0.69 15.41 24.77
C PRO A 106 0.54 14.82 24.10
N THR A 107 0.73 13.50 24.15
CA THR A 107 1.90 12.85 23.55
C THR A 107 1.55 12.00 22.33
N GLY A 108 2.52 11.78 21.43
CA GLY A 108 2.35 10.91 20.28
C GLY A 108 2.00 9.46 20.66
N ARG A 109 2.48 8.98 21.81
CA ARG A 109 2.15 7.65 22.34
C ARG A 109 0.68 7.56 22.74
N ILE A 110 0.16 8.55 23.48
CA ILE A 110 -1.25 8.61 23.90
C ILE A 110 -2.15 8.74 22.65
N ARG A 111 -1.79 9.60 21.70
CA ARG A 111 -2.54 9.74 20.43
C ARG A 111 -2.64 8.42 19.66
N ARG A 112 -1.51 7.71 19.51
CA ARG A 112 -1.51 6.40 18.83
C ARG A 112 -2.39 5.39 19.55
N HIS A 113 -2.28 5.30 20.86
CA HIS A 113 -3.08 4.38 21.67
C HIS A 113 -4.58 4.66 21.54
N ALA A 114 -5.01 5.92 21.69
CA ALA A 114 -6.40 6.32 21.54
C ALA A 114 -6.95 6.02 20.14
N THR A 115 -6.15 6.29 19.10
CA THR A 115 -6.53 5.93 17.71
C THR A 115 -6.70 4.42 17.54
N THR A 116 -5.76 3.62 18.05
CA THR A 116 -5.84 2.15 17.97
C THR A 116 -7.09 1.62 18.65
N MET A 117 -7.37 2.06 19.88
CA MET A 117 -8.57 1.64 20.62
C MET A 117 -9.88 1.99 19.89
N LEU A 118 -9.96 3.18 19.29
CA LEU A 118 -11.12 3.58 18.51
C LEU A 118 -11.30 2.71 17.26
N LEU A 119 -10.21 2.42 16.55
CA LEU A 119 -10.22 1.58 15.35
C LEU A 119 -10.61 0.14 15.68
N ASP A 120 -10.06 -0.45 16.74
CA ASP A 120 -10.39 -1.81 17.15
C ASP A 120 -11.89 -1.96 17.47
N ARG A 121 -12.46 -0.99 18.20
CA ARG A 121 -13.90 -0.97 18.49
C ARG A 121 -14.75 -0.85 17.22
N LEU A 122 -14.31 -0.05 16.23
CA LEU A 122 -15.04 0.12 14.98
C LEU A 122 -14.99 -1.14 14.12
N ALA A 123 -13.88 -1.89 14.16
CA ALA A 123 -13.74 -3.13 13.42
C ALA A 123 -14.72 -4.23 13.86
N ASP A 124 -15.26 -4.16 15.08
CA ASP A 124 -16.27 -5.10 15.59
C ASP A 124 -17.70 -4.81 15.05
N HIS A 125 -17.90 -3.65 14.43
CA HIS A 125 -19.20 -3.20 13.92
C HIS A 125 -19.18 -2.93 12.42
N PRO A 126 -19.04 -3.95 11.56
CA PRO A 126 -18.86 -3.79 10.11
C PRO A 126 -20.00 -3.03 9.43
N VAL A 127 -21.24 -3.25 9.83
CA VAL A 127 -22.42 -2.58 9.27
C VAL A 127 -22.37 -1.07 9.56
N ASP A 128 -22.05 -0.69 10.79
CA ASP A 128 -21.97 0.72 11.18
C ASP A 128 -20.75 1.42 10.53
N LEU A 129 -19.65 0.68 10.39
CA LEU A 129 -18.47 1.18 9.69
C LEU A 129 -18.79 1.49 8.21
N ILE A 130 -19.51 0.59 7.54
CA ILE A 130 -19.96 0.77 6.15
C ILE A 130 -20.95 1.94 6.04
N ARG A 131 -21.91 2.08 6.96
CA ARG A 131 -22.84 3.23 6.96
C ARG A 131 -22.10 4.55 7.07
N ALA A 132 -21.06 4.61 7.90
CA ALA A 132 -20.27 5.82 8.12
C ALA A 132 -19.36 6.18 6.96
N ALA A 133 -18.99 5.23 6.11
CA ALA A 133 -18.15 5.46 4.94
C ALA A 133 -18.94 6.15 3.81
N ASP A 134 -18.23 6.95 3.01
CA ASP A 134 -18.74 7.55 1.78
C ASP A 134 -18.37 6.71 0.56
N LEU A 135 -17.24 6.00 0.62
CA LEU A 135 -16.73 5.12 -0.43
C LEU A 135 -16.11 3.87 0.18
N ILE A 136 -16.37 2.72 -0.43
CA ILE A 136 -15.81 1.43 -0.05
C ILE A 136 -15.12 0.84 -1.27
N ILE A 137 -13.81 0.64 -1.18
CA ILE A 137 -12.99 0.11 -2.27
C ILE A 137 -12.51 -1.28 -1.87
N ILE A 138 -12.86 -2.28 -2.66
CA ILE A 138 -12.36 -3.63 -2.48
C ILE A 138 -11.19 -3.85 -3.45
N GLN A 139 -9.98 -4.01 -2.91
CA GLN A 139 -8.84 -4.41 -3.72
C GLN A 139 -8.80 -5.92 -3.84
N THR A 140 -9.11 -6.42 -5.03
CA THR A 140 -9.08 -7.86 -5.29
C THR A 140 -7.82 -8.28 -6.03
N SER A 141 -7.30 -9.44 -5.69
CA SER A 141 -6.30 -10.18 -6.46
C SER A 141 -6.90 -11.44 -7.10
N SER A 142 -8.22 -11.58 -7.10
CA SER A 142 -8.98 -12.79 -7.46
C SER A 142 -8.64 -14.03 -6.61
N GLY A 143 -7.67 -13.93 -5.69
CA GLY A 143 -7.32 -15.02 -4.79
C GLY A 143 -8.39 -15.29 -3.74
N LYS A 144 -8.37 -16.49 -3.15
CA LYS A 144 -9.35 -16.97 -2.16
C LYS A 144 -9.63 -15.98 -1.04
N ASP A 145 -8.58 -15.33 -0.52
CA ASP A 145 -8.69 -14.40 0.59
C ASP A 145 -9.38 -13.08 0.17
N SER A 146 -9.02 -12.52 -0.98
CA SER A 146 -9.69 -11.31 -1.50
C SER A 146 -11.13 -11.59 -1.95
N LEU A 147 -11.41 -12.80 -2.44
CA LEU A 147 -12.76 -13.24 -2.78
C LEU A 147 -13.67 -13.28 -1.53
N VAL A 148 -13.20 -13.88 -0.44
CA VAL A 148 -13.96 -13.93 0.82
C VAL A 148 -14.08 -12.55 1.46
N ALA A 149 -13.03 -11.71 1.39
CA ALA A 149 -13.12 -10.33 1.83
C ALA A 149 -14.17 -9.54 1.04
N MET A 150 -14.25 -9.73 -0.27
CA MET A 150 -15.31 -9.16 -1.12
C MET A 150 -16.68 -9.64 -0.70
N HIS A 151 -16.87 -10.95 -0.56
CA HIS A 151 -18.16 -11.55 -0.18
C HIS A 151 -18.66 -10.98 1.16
N ARG A 152 -17.82 -10.98 2.20
CA ARG A 152 -18.18 -10.47 3.54
C ARG A 152 -18.44 -8.96 3.54
N THR A 153 -17.67 -8.19 2.76
CA THR A 153 -17.90 -6.74 2.61
C THR A 153 -19.24 -6.47 1.95
N VAL A 154 -19.55 -7.21 0.89
CA VAL A 154 -20.85 -7.09 0.19
C VAL A 154 -22.01 -7.47 1.09
N ALA A 155 -21.89 -8.56 1.86
CA ALA A 155 -22.93 -8.96 2.82
C ALA A 155 -23.18 -7.85 3.85
N ALA A 156 -22.14 -7.26 4.42
CA ALA A 156 -22.25 -6.16 5.35
C ALA A 156 -22.81 -4.87 4.68
N ALA A 157 -22.44 -4.60 3.42
CA ALA A 157 -22.95 -3.46 2.66
C ALA A 157 -24.43 -3.61 2.31
N LYS A 158 -24.89 -4.83 1.99
CA LYS A 158 -26.31 -5.14 1.80
C LYS A 158 -27.10 -4.95 3.10
N ALA A 159 -26.59 -5.48 4.22
CA ALA A 159 -27.21 -5.31 5.54
C ALA A 159 -27.26 -3.83 5.99
N ALA A 160 -26.31 -3.03 5.53
CA ALA A 160 -26.27 -1.58 5.78
C ALA A 160 -27.17 -0.76 4.84
N GLY A 161 -27.69 -1.32 3.74
CA GLY A 161 -28.36 -0.59 2.65
C GLY A 161 -27.41 0.29 1.84
N CYS A 162 -26.11 -0.02 1.82
CA CYS A 162 -25.04 0.83 1.29
C CYS A 162 -24.25 0.19 0.14
N LEU A 163 -24.82 -0.78 -0.59
CA LEU A 163 -24.14 -1.46 -1.68
C LEU A 163 -23.66 -0.50 -2.78
N HIS A 164 -24.40 0.58 -3.03
CA HIS A 164 -24.07 1.64 -3.99
C HIS A 164 -22.74 2.37 -3.72
N LYS A 165 -22.22 2.28 -2.48
CA LYS A 165 -20.93 2.86 -2.10
C LYS A 165 -19.72 1.95 -2.44
N VAL A 166 -19.98 0.70 -2.83
CA VAL A 166 -18.94 -0.30 -3.04
C VAL A 166 -18.44 -0.24 -4.48
N ARG A 167 -17.12 -0.23 -4.64
CA ARG A 167 -16.42 -0.36 -5.92
C ARG A 167 -15.29 -1.38 -5.79
N VAL A 168 -15.00 -2.10 -6.86
CA VAL A 168 -13.93 -3.12 -6.89
C VAL A 168 -12.83 -2.66 -7.83
N MET A 169 -11.57 -2.86 -7.43
CA MET A 169 -10.43 -2.65 -8.32
C MET A 169 -9.49 -3.85 -8.30
N HIS A 170 -8.91 -4.13 -9.45
CA HIS A 170 -7.83 -5.10 -9.62
C HIS A 170 -6.64 -4.44 -10.33
N CYS A 171 -5.42 -4.71 -9.88
CA CYS A 171 -4.19 -4.28 -10.54
C CYS A 171 -3.62 -5.49 -11.28
N ASP A 172 -3.72 -5.50 -12.60
CA ASP A 172 -3.13 -6.51 -13.46
C ASP A 172 -1.64 -6.22 -13.67
N LEU A 173 -0.80 -7.16 -13.31
CA LEU A 173 0.65 -7.05 -13.46
C LEU A 173 1.18 -7.62 -14.78
N GLY A 174 0.34 -8.25 -15.59
CA GLY A 174 0.74 -8.90 -16.84
C GLY A 174 1.62 -10.15 -16.65
N SER A 175 1.70 -10.68 -15.42
CA SER A 175 2.47 -11.89 -15.06
C SER A 175 1.70 -12.82 -14.14
N GLU A 176 0.40 -12.61 -14.04
CA GLU A 176 -0.53 -13.42 -13.25
C GLU A 176 -0.95 -14.66 -14.08
N TRP A 177 -1.62 -15.60 -13.43
CA TRP A 177 -2.18 -16.77 -14.11
C TRP A 177 -3.25 -16.33 -15.11
N PRO A 178 -3.40 -17.05 -16.26
CA PRO A 178 -4.41 -16.73 -17.25
C PRO A 178 -5.81 -16.68 -16.65
N GLY A 179 -6.61 -15.68 -17.04
CA GLY A 179 -7.99 -15.52 -16.60
C GLY A 179 -8.16 -14.80 -15.25
N VAL A 180 -7.07 -14.36 -14.58
CA VAL A 180 -7.15 -13.64 -13.28
C VAL A 180 -7.90 -12.31 -13.41
N PRO A 181 -7.64 -11.42 -14.38
CA PRO A 181 -8.41 -10.18 -14.53
C PRO A 181 -9.89 -10.42 -14.84
N GLU A 182 -10.18 -11.40 -15.70
CA GLU A 182 -11.55 -11.80 -16.08
C GLU A 182 -12.31 -12.39 -14.88
N LEU A 183 -11.64 -13.20 -14.07
CA LEU A 183 -12.21 -13.73 -12.82
C LEU A 183 -12.51 -12.59 -11.83
N ALA A 184 -11.59 -11.62 -11.67
CA ALA A 184 -11.82 -10.46 -10.83
C ALA A 184 -13.08 -9.69 -11.24
N ARG A 185 -13.28 -9.53 -12.54
CA ARG A 185 -14.48 -8.91 -13.12
C ARG A 185 -15.73 -9.71 -12.80
N ARG A 186 -15.75 -11.03 -13.10
CA ARG A 186 -16.91 -11.90 -12.82
C ARG A 186 -17.26 -11.93 -11.32
N GLN A 187 -16.24 -11.94 -10.44
CA GLN A 187 -16.45 -11.87 -8.99
C GLN A 187 -17.16 -10.57 -8.55
N ALA A 188 -16.87 -9.44 -9.18
CA ALA A 188 -17.57 -8.17 -8.93
C ALA A 188 -18.97 -8.14 -9.56
N GLU A 189 -19.11 -8.61 -10.80
CA GLU A 189 -20.36 -8.68 -11.56
C GLU A 189 -21.41 -9.57 -10.87
N ARG A 190 -21.01 -10.65 -10.19
CA ARG A 190 -21.87 -11.48 -9.34
C ARG A 190 -22.71 -10.65 -8.37
N TYR A 191 -22.20 -9.51 -7.93
CA TYR A 191 -22.85 -8.63 -6.95
C TYR A 191 -23.41 -7.34 -7.56
N GLY A 192 -23.26 -7.15 -8.89
CA GLY A 192 -23.65 -5.90 -9.56
C GLY A 192 -22.80 -4.69 -9.16
N ILE A 193 -21.52 -4.91 -8.80
CA ILE A 193 -20.64 -3.85 -8.29
C ILE A 193 -19.73 -3.34 -9.42
N PRO A 194 -19.55 -2.01 -9.56
CA PRO A 194 -18.61 -1.44 -10.51
C PRO A 194 -17.19 -1.98 -10.32
N PHE A 195 -16.57 -2.39 -11.44
CA PHE A 195 -15.23 -2.96 -11.48
C PHE A 195 -14.28 -2.08 -12.29
N LEU A 196 -13.07 -1.86 -11.79
CA LEU A 196 -11.98 -1.17 -12.48
C LEU A 196 -10.76 -2.08 -12.59
N LEU A 197 -10.32 -2.33 -13.82
CA LEU A 197 -9.02 -2.91 -14.10
C LEU A 197 -7.98 -1.81 -14.25
N VAL A 198 -6.90 -1.90 -13.48
CA VAL A 198 -5.75 -1.00 -13.56
C VAL A 198 -4.56 -1.78 -14.09
N THR A 199 -4.05 -1.38 -15.25
CA THR A 199 -2.87 -2.02 -15.87
C THR A 199 -1.69 -1.04 -15.81
N PRO A 200 -0.73 -1.24 -14.90
CA PRO A 200 0.46 -0.40 -14.81
C PRO A 200 1.32 -0.52 -16.08
N ASN A 201 1.87 0.58 -16.56
CA ASN A 201 2.70 0.62 -17.76
C ASN A 201 3.87 -0.39 -17.69
N GLY A 202 3.99 -1.21 -18.72
CA GLY A 202 5.02 -2.24 -18.84
C GLY A 202 4.84 -3.46 -17.90
N GLY A 203 3.90 -3.40 -16.96
CA GLY A 203 3.62 -4.48 -16.02
C GLY A 203 4.84 -4.94 -15.23
N PHE A 204 4.81 -6.20 -14.76
CA PHE A 204 5.89 -6.77 -13.95
C PHE A 204 7.18 -6.97 -14.76
N LEU A 205 7.10 -7.55 -15.95
CA LEU A 205 8.28 -7.84 -16.77
C LEU A 205 8.95 -6.56 -17.26
N GLY A 206 8.18 -5.56 -17.71
CA GLY A 206 8.73 -4.26 -18.10
C GLY A 206 9.40 -3.52 -16.94
N MET A 207 8.86 -3.64 -15.72
CA MET A 207 9.53 -3.11 -14.52
C MET A 207 10.87 -3.78 -14.27
N VAL A 208 10.96 -5.11 -14.41
CA VAL A 208 12.20 -5.89 -14.24
C VAL A 208 13.21 -5.51 -15.33
N GLU A 209 12.77 -5.44 -16.58
CA GLU A 209 13.61 -5.08 -17.72
C GLU A 209 14.19 -3.67 -17.58
N ASN A 210 13.36 -2.68 -17.23
CA ASN A 210 13.83 -1.29 -17.02
C ASN A 210 14.82 -1.17 -15.85
N ARG A 211 14.74 -2.05 -14.87
CA ARG A 211 15.62 -2.04 -13.69
C ARG A 211 16.85 -2.94 -13.85
N GLN A 212 16.85 -3.83 -14.83
CA GLN A 212 17.88 -4.86 -15.03
C GLN A 212 18.08 -5.74 -13.78
N MET A 213 17.02 -5.90 -12.97
CA MET A 213 17.07 -6.76 -11.77
C MET A 213 15.67 -7.18 -11.31
N TRP A 214 15.58 -8.38 -10.74
CA TRP A 214 14.37 -8.89 -10.09
C TRP A 214 14.11 -8.18 -8.76
N PRO A 215 12.83 -7.99 -8.36
CA PRO A 215 12.51 -7.61 -6.99
C PRO A 215 12.91 -8.70 -6.00
N ASP A 216 13.23 -8.32 -4.78
CA ASP A 216 13.53 -9.25 -3.69
C ASP A 216 12.50 -9.19 -2.55
N ALA A 217 12.65 -10.07 -1.55
CA ALA A 217 11.76 -10.13 -0.40
C ALA A 217 11.81 -8.88 0.49
N LYS A 218 12.94 -8.16 0.50
CA LYS A 218 13.15 -6.93 1.28
C LYS A 218 12.61 -5.72 0.53
N ARG A 219 12.80 -5.67 -0.80
CA ARG A 219 12.40 -4.55 -1.68
C ARG A 219 11.29 -5.00 -2.62
N ARG A 220 10.10 -5.22 -2.10
CA ARG A 220 8.90 -5.66 -2.85
C ARG A 220 8.38 -4.58 -3.80
N LEU A 221 9.19 -4.15 -4.76
CA LEU A 221 8.84 -3.08 -5.70
C LEU A 221 7.62 -3.41 -6.55
N CYS A 222 7.45 -4.69 -6.91
CA CYS A 222 6.23 -5.15 -7.59
C CYS A 222 4.96 -4.87 -6.77
N THR A 223 5.03 -4.93 -5.43
CA THR A 223 3.88 -4.60 -4.58
C THR A 223 3.71 -3.09 -4.43
N SER A 224 4.80 -2.32 -4.24
CA SER A 224 4.69 -0.87 -4.07
C SER A 224 4.31 -0.18 -5.38
N ALA A 225 5.10 -0.34 -6.43
CA ALA A 225 4.94 0.39 -7.67
C ALA A 225 3.72 -0.07 -8.50
N LEU A 226 3.44 -1.39 -8.54
CA LEU A 226 2.41 -1.92 -9.44
C LEU A 226 1.05 -2.16 -8.78
N LYS A 227 0.98 -2.29 -7.43
CA LYS A 227 -0.30 -2.52 -6.73
C LYS A 227 -0.71 -1.36 -5.83
N ARG A 228 0.23 -0.79 -5.05
CA ARG A 228 -0.10 0.24 -4.05
C ARG A 228 -0.12 1.65 -4.62
N ASP A 229 0.85 2.00 -5.45
CA ASP A 229 0.96 3.36 -6.00
C ASP A 229 -0.22 3.71 -6.93
N PRO A 230 -0.74 2.80 -7.78
CA PRO A 230 -1.94 3.07 -8.57
C PRO A 230 -3.21 3.31 -7.75
N THR A 231 -3.29 2.79 -6.52
CA THR A 231 -4.48 2.95 -5.67
C THR A 231 -4.76 4.41 -5.29
N GLY A 232 -3.73 5.21 -5.04
CA GLY A 232 -3.89 6.61 -4.64
C GLY A 232 -4.63 7.47 -5.67
N PRO A 233 -4.22 7.49 -6.95
CA PRO A 233 -4.94 8.14 -8.05
C PRO A 233 -6.38 7.66 -8.19
N VAL A 234 -6.64 6.35 -8.13
CA VAL A 234 -8.00 5.79 -8.22
C VAL A 234 -8.89 6.33 -7.10
N ILE A 235 -8.41 6.29 -5.84
CA ILE A 235 -9.14 6.88 -4.72
C ILE A 235 -9.42 8.37 -4.97
N THR A 236 -8.44 9.12 -5.50
CA THR A 236 -8.60 10.55 -5.78
C THR A 236 -9.71 10.80 -6.78
N THR A 237 -9.72 10.04 -7.87
CA THR A 237 -10.75 10.15 -8.92
C THR A 237 -12.13 9.82 -8.36
N TRP A 238 -12.28 8.69 -7.70
CA TRP A 238 -13.56 8.24 -7.16
C TRP A 238 -14.12 9.14 -6.06
N VAL A 239 -13.27 9.71 -5.19
CA VAL A 239 -13.71 10.70 -4.19
C VAL A 239 -14.17 12.00 -4.86
N ARG A 240 -13.49 12.44 -5.91
CA ARG A 240 -13.90 13.63 -6.66
C ARG A 240 -15.26 13.44 -7.35
N GLU A 241 -15.51 12.26 -7.91
CA GLU A 241 -16.80 11.92 -8.53
C GLU A 241 -17.99 11.99 -7.56
N LEU A 242 -17.75 11.80 -6.25
CA LEU A 242 -18.81 11.90 -5.24
C LEU A 242 -19.29 13.35 -5.01
N GLY A 243 -18.52 14.37 -5.37
CA GLY A 243 -18.90 15.77 -5.24
C GLY A 243 -19.21 16.22 -3.80
N LEU A 244 -18.53 15.64 -2.80
CA LEU A 244 -18.82 15.90 -1.39
C LEU A 244 -18.29 17.26 -0.94
N ASP A 245 -19.05 17.94 -0.08
CA ASP A 245 -18.71 19.20 0.59
C ASP A 245 -17.91 19.00 1.90
N HIS A 246 -17.63 17.75 2.25
CA HIS A 246 -16.91 17.35 3.46
C HIS A 246 -15.77 16.37 3.13
N GLN A 247 -14.89 16.15 4.11
CA GLN A 247 -13.83 15.14 3.99
C GLN A 247 -14.44 13.74 3.84
N ALA A 248 -14.20 13.08 2.70
CA ALA A 248 -14.70 11.74 2.42
C ALA A 248 -14.11 10.69 3.39
N ILE A 249 -14.91 9.78 3.88
CA ILE A 249 -14.48 8.61 4.64
C ILE A 249 -14.41 7.42 3.67
N VAL A 250 -13.21 6.91 3.44
CA VAL A 250 -12.95 5.82 2.49
C VAL A 250 -12.50 4.57 3.24
N LEU A 251 -13.19 3.46 3.02
CA LEU A 251 -12.74 2.13 3.45
C LEU A 251 -12.01 1.44 2.29
N ASN A 252 -10.74 1.14 2.50
CA ASN A 252 -9.91 0.38 1.58
C ASN A 252 -9.80 -1.05 2.07
N VAL A 253 -10.62 -1.94 1.53
CA VAL A 253 -10.74 -3.34 1.96
C VAL A 253 -9.66 -4.20 1.34
N MET A 254 -8.99 -4.98 2.17
CA MET A 254 -7.90 -5.87 1.80
C MET A 254 -8.17 -7.30 2.28
N GLY A 255 -7.88 -8.28 1.43
CA GLY A 255 -7.93 -9.71 1.78
C GLY A 255 -6.68 -10.15 2.55
N VAL A 256 -6.46 -9.60 3.75
CA VAL A 256 -5.31 -9.94 4.61
C VAL A 256 -5.79 -10.74 5.80
N ARG A 257 -5.21 -11.94 5.99
CA ARG A 257 -5.41 -12.79 7.19
C ARG A 257 -4.18 -12.77 8.08
N GLY A 258 -4.39 -12.74 9.40
CA GLY A 258 -3.32 -12.84 10.40
C GLY A 258 -2.57 -14.18 10.32
N ALA A 259 -3.30 -15.27 10.07
CA ALA A 259 -2.77 -16.64 10.01
C ALA A 259 -1.76 -16.88 8.86
N GLU A 260 -1.68 -16.00 7.85
CA GLU A 260 -0.79 -16.22 6.71
C GLU A 260 0.71 -16.03 7.03
N SER A 261 1.06 -15.21 8.02
CA SER A 261 2.44 -14.99 8.46
C SER A 261 2.51 -14.14 9.73
N ALA A 262 3.62 -14.26 10.49
CA ALA A 262 3.86 -13.44 11.67
C ALA A 262 3.76 -11.93 11.40
N SER A 263 4.25 -11.46 10.25
CA SER A 263 4.15 -10.04 9.86
C SER A 263 2.71 -9.61 9.55
N ARG A 264 1.83 -10.52 9.11
CA ARG A 264 0.41 -10.24 8.89
C ARG A 264 -0.40 -10.31 10.17
N ALA A 265 -0.03 -11.20 11.10
CA ALA A 265 -0.65 -11.27 12.43
C ALA A 265 -0.53 -9.95 13.21
N LEU A 266 0.55 -9.21 13.00
CA LEU A 266 0.77 -7.90 13.62
C LEU A 266 -0.02 -6.74 12.98
N LYS A 267 -0.72 -6.98 11.86
CA LYS A 267 -1.54 -5.93 11.24
C LYS A 267 -2.84 -5.75 12.00
N ALA A 268 -3.27 -4.50 12.16
CA ALA A 268 -4.58 -4.21 12.73
C ALA A 268 -5.71 -4.64 11.78
N ARG A 269 -6.86 -4.99 12.34
CA ARG A 269 -8.09 -5.26 11.57
C ARG A 269 -8.57 -4.02 10.82
N LEU A 270 -8.46 -2.86 11.46
CA LEU A 270 -8.76 -1.56 10.87
C LEU A 270 -7.60 -0.59 11.20
N ALA A 271 -7.05 0.07 10.20
CA ALA A 271 -5.92 0.98 10.37
C ALA A 271 -6.08 2.24 9.53
N LEU A 272 -5.64 3.38 10.06
CA LEU A 272 -5.50 4.59 9.28
C LEU A 272 -4.41 4.39 8.20
N ASP A 273 -4.71 4.71 6.95
CA ASP A 273 -3.71 4.78 5.88
C ASP A 273 -3.21 6.23 5.70
N PRO A 274 -2.05 6.58 6.30
CA PRO A 274 -1.54 7.94 6.25
C PRO A 274 -1.03 8.34 4.85
N ARG A 275 -0.78 7.38 3.96
CA ARG A 275 -0.24 7.63 2.61
C ARG A 275 -1.31 8.15 1.67
N THR A 276 -2.53 7.62 1.78
CA THR A 276 -3.66 7.97 0.92
C THR A 276 -4.63 8.94 1.58
N THR A 277 -4.51 9.17 2.89
CA THR A 277 -5.28 10.18 3.64
C THR A 277 -4.79 11.60 3.33
N SER A 278 -5.72 12.52 3.09
CA SER A 278 -5.45 13.92 2.80
C SER A 278 -6.48 14.84 3.49
N ALA A 279 -6.47 16.14 3.21
CA ALA A 279 -7.51 17.05 3.69
C ALA A 279 -8.90 16.67 3.16
N ASN A 280 -8.97 16.15 1.94
CA ASN A 280 -10.23 15.83 1.28
C ASN A 280 -10.75 14.41 1.56
N ARG A 281 -9.92 13.56 2.15
CA ARG A 281 -10.31 12.17 2.46
C ARG A 281 -9.56 11.58 3.64
N LEU A 282 -10.28 10.86 4.49
CA LEU A 282 -9.78 9.98 5.53
C LEU A 282 -9.85 8.55 5.01
N VAL A 283 -8.71 7.90 4.80
CA VAL A 283 -8.65 6.53 4.27
C VAL A 283 -8.28 5.55 5.37
N LEU A 284 -9.09 4.51 5.51
CA LEU A 284 -8.88 3.41 6.45
C LEU A 284 -8.66 2.11 5.68
N THR A 285 -7.56 1.43 5.95
CA THR A 285 -7.35 0.05 5.48
C THR A 285 -8.12 -0.90 6.39
N TRP A 286 -9.01 -1.70 5.79
CA TRP A 286 -9.85 -2.65 6.52
C TRP A 286 -9.54 -4.09 6.10
N ASN A 287 -8.99 -4.85 7.04
CA ASN A 287 -8.69 -6.27 6.91
C ASN A 287 -9.84 -7.09 7.48
N ILE A 288 -10.99 -7.10 6.79
CA ILE A 288 -12.26 -7.66 7.28
C ILE A 288 -12.17 -9.16 7.63
N ILE A 289 -11.26 -9.88 6.99
CA ILE A 289 -11.04 -11.31 7.19
C ILE A 289 -9.79 -11.61 8.04
N HIS A 290 -9.23 -10.61 8.75
CA HIS A 290 -7.96 -10.76 9.48
C HIS A 290 -7.94 -11.93 10.45
N GLY A 291 -9.05 -12.17 11.15
CA GLY A 291 -9.17 -13.23 12.15
C GLY A 291 -9.48 -14.63 11.60
N LEU A 292 -9.69 -14.79 10.29
CA LEU A 292 -10.07 -16.08 9.72
C LEU A 292 -8.87 -17.01 9.57
N SER A 293 -9.09 -18.29 9.87
CA SER A 293 -8.25 -19.40 9.46
C SER A 293 -8.38 -19.68 7.96
N GLU A 294 -7.49 -20.47 7.40
CA GLU A 294 -7.57 -20.90 6.02
C GLU A 294 -8.79 -21.81 5.78
N GLN A 295 -9.09 -22.67 6.76
CA GLN A 295 -10.25 -23.55 6.70
C GLN A 295 -11.58 -22.75 6.63
N GLU A 296 -11.71 -21.67 7.43
CA GLU A 296 -12.88 -20.79 7.39
C GLU A 296 -13.02 -20.06 6.05
N VAL A 297 -11.90 -19.67 5.43
CA VAL A 297 -11.94 -19.08 4.07
C VAL A 297 -12.47 -20.10 3.06
N TRP A 298 -11.99 -21.33 3.08
CA TRP A 298 -12.49 -22.37 2.19
C TRP A 298 -13.95 -22.76 2.50
N GLN A 299 -14.34 -22.71 3.77
CA GLN A 299 -15.75 -22.92 4.17
C GLN A 299 -16.67 -21.84 3.59
N ASP A 300 -16.28 -20.55 3.65
CA ASP A 300 -17.04 -19.46 3.03
C ASP A 300 -17.17 -19.67 1.50
N ILE A 301 -16.08 -20.09 0.85
CA ILE A 301 -16.06 -20.37 -0.59
C ILE A 301 -17.02 -21.51 -0.93
N ALA A 302 -16.92 -22.62 -0.22
CA ALA A 302 -17.72 -23.81 -0.50
C ALA A 302 -19.21 -23.59 -0.22
N SER A 303 -19.54 -23.01 0.95
CA SER A 303 -20.94 -22.82 1.38
C SER A 303 -21.70 -21.80 0.54
N ASN A 304 -21.00 -20.84 -0.06
CA ASN A 304 -21.61 -19.78 -0.86
C ASN A 304 -21.41 -19.96 -2.38
N GLY A 305 -20.82 -21.09 -2.83
CA GLY A 305 -20.51 -21.33 -4.23
C GLY A 305 -19.72 -20.21 -4.87
N LEU A 306 -18.68 -19.69 -4.17
CA LEU A 306 -17.87 -18.60 -4.69
C LEU A 306 -16.89 -19.11 -5.75
N GLU A 307 -16.84 -18.45 -6.90
CA GLU A 307 -15.94 -18.83 -8.00
C GLU A 307 -14.49 -18.46 -7.63
N TYR A 308 -13.66 -19.48 -7.37
CA TYR A 308 -12.23 -19.33 -7.17
C TYR A 308 -11.43 -19.72 -8.41
N HIS A 309 -10.18 -19.29 -8.51
CA HIS A 309 -9.32 -19.58 -9.66
C HIS A 309 -8.92 -21.07 -9.68
N PRO A 310 -9.05 -21.77 -10.83
CA PRO A 310 -8.75 -23.21 -10.94
C PRO A 310 -7.32 -23.61 -10.55
N ILE A 311 -6.39 -22.66 -10.51
CA ILE A 311 -5.02 -22.91 -10.11
C ILE A 311 -4.89 -23.49 -8.70
N TYR A 312 -5.85 -23.22 -7.82
CA TYR A 312 -5.87 -23.83 -6.50
C TYR A 312 -6.09 -25.34 -6.55
N ASP A 313 -6.79 -25.84 -7.56
CA ASP A 313 -7.04 -27.27 -7.73
C ASP A 313 -5.75 -28.05 -8.05
N THR A 314 -4.74 -27.40 -8.64
CA THR A 314 -3.44 -28.00 -8.97
C THR A 314 -2.54 -28.28 -7.75
N GLY A 315 -2.92 -27.82 -6.57
CA GLY A 315 -2.09 -27.90 -5.36
C GLY A 315 -1.37 -26.63 -4.99
N LEU A 316 -1.45 -25.58 -5.82
CA LEU A 316 -0.93 -24.26 -5.47
C LEU A 316 -1.82 -23.61 -4.40
N GLU A 317 -1.24 -23.23 -3.28
CA GLU A 317 -1.98 -22.69 -2.12
C GLU A 317 -2.30 -21.20 -2.24
N ARG A 318 -1.69 -20.50 -3.20
CA ARG A 318 -1.82 -19.05 -3.38
C ARG A 318 -1.98 -18.68 -4.84
N LEU A 319 -2.93 -17.80 -5.12
CA LEU A 319 -2.99 -17.10 -6.40
C LEU A 319 -2.05 -15.88 -6.33
N SER A 320 -0.92 -16.01 -7.00
CA SER A 320 0.11 -14.97 -7.13
C SER A 320 0.50 -14.81 -8.59
N CYS A 321 1.53 -14.03 -8.91
CA CYS A 321 2.17 -14.14 -10.23
C CYS A 321 2.64 -15.58 -10.47
N VAL A 322 2.65 -16.02 -11.71
CA VAL A 322 3.11 -17.37 -12.12
C VAL A 322 4.50 -17.66 -11.56
N TYR A 323 5.41 -16.69 -11.66
CA TYR A 323 6.71 -16.71 -11.01
C TYR A 323 6.77 -15.61 -9.96
N CYS A 324 6.46 -15.96 -8.70
CA CYS A 324 6.52 -15.02 -7.59
C CYS A 324 7.92 -15.01 -6.98
N VAL A 325 8.53 -13.84 -6.88
CA VAL A 325 9.86 -13.68 -6.25
C VAL A 325 9.90 -14.10 -4.77
N LEU A 326 8.73 -14.25 -4.13
CA LEU A 326 8.61 -14.71 -2.74
C LEU A 326 8.43 -16.23 -2.63
N ALA A 327 8.22 -16.93 -3.75
CA ALA A 327 7.98 -18.37 -3.76
C ALA A 327 9.27 -19.15 -3.49
N GLY A 328 9.16 -20.29 -2.80
CA GLY A 328 10.24 -21.26 -2.66
C GLY A 328 10.45 -22.10 -3.92
N PRO A 329 11.53 -22.88 -3.99
CA PRO A 329 11.85 -23.73 -5.16
C PRO A 329 10.74 -24.74 -5.47
N GLU A 330 10.20 -25.41 -4.47
CA GLU A 330 9.13 -26.42 -4.63
C GLU A 330 7.88 -25.80 -5.26
N TRP A 331 7.48 -24.62 -4.80
CA TRP A 331 6.35 -23.89 -5.38
C TRP A 331 6.63 -23.51 -6.84
N LEU A 332 7.86 -23.03 -7.16
CA LEU A 332 8.25 -22.65 -8.52
C LEU A 332 8.30 -23.87 -9.44
N ILE A 333 8.74 -25.02 -8.97
CA ILE A 333 8.73 -26.28 -9.72
C ILE A 333 7.29 -26.69 -10.01
N LEU A 334 6.40 -26.70 -9.01
CA LEU A 334 4.99 -27.00 -9.21
C LEU A 334 4.33 -26.02 -10.20
N ALA A 335 4.56 -24.72 -10.04
CA ALA A 335 4.06 -23.71 -10.97
C ALA A 335 4.56 -23.95 -12.42
N THR A 336 5.82 -24.36 -12.58
CA THR A 336 6.39 -24.70 -13.89
C THR A 336 5.73 -25.93 -14.50
N ARG A 337 5.50 -27.00 -13.71
CA ARG A 337 4.78 -28.21 -14.17
C ARG A 337 3.35 -27.87 -14.59
N VAL A 338 2.66 -26.99 -13.85
CA VAL A 338 1.33 -26.49 -14.23
C VAL A 338 1.41 -25.68 -15.53
N CYS A 339 2.45 -24.85 -15.71
CA CYS A 339 2.65 -24.14 -16.98
C CYS A 339 2.83 -25.12 -18.16
N PHE A 340 3.55 -26.23 -17.97
CA PHE A 340 3.68 -27.25 -19.02
C PHE A 340 2.33 -27.90 -19.34
N ALA A 341 1.56 -28.29 -18.33
CA ALA A 341 0.24 -28.89 -18.53
C ALA A 341 -0.79 -27.95 -19.19
N LEU A 342 -0.60 -26.63 -19.03
CA LEU A 342 -1.43 -25.58 -19.65
C LEU A 342 -0.80 -24.95 -20.90
N GLU A 343 0.35 -25.45 -21.36
CA GLU A 343 1.11 -24.95 -22.51
C GLU A 343 1.41 -23.44 -22.43
N LEU A 344 1.71 -22.94 -21.22
CA LEU A 344 1.96 -21.52 -21.00
C LEU A 344 3.43 -21.15 -21.31
N PRO A 345 3.69 -19.99 -21.93
CA PRO A 345 5.05 -19.57 -22.30
C PRO A 345 5.87 -19.02 -21.13
N HIS A 346 5.28 -18.85 -19.94
CA HIS A 346 5.91 -18.20 -18.78
C HIS A 346 7.29 -18.76 -18.41
N PRO A 347 7.52 -20.10 -18.36
CA PRO A 347 8.83 -20.63 -18.02
C PRO A 347 9.94 -20.09 -18.91
N GLN A 348 9.71 -20.13 -20.23
CA GLN A 348 10.68 -19.68 -21.23
C GLN A 348 10.83 -18.16 -21.22
N THR A 349 9.74 -17.42 -21.12
CA THR A 349 9.75 -15.95 -21.08
C THR A 349 10.55 -15.42 -19.88
N PHE A 350 10.34 -15.99 -18.72
CA PHE A 350 11.05 -15.56 -17.50
C PHE A 350 12.52 -15.97 -17.49
N ALA A 351 12.84 -17.19 -17.97
CA ALA A 351 14.23 -17.65 -18.08
C ALA A 351 15.02 -16.84 -19.12
N GLU A 352 14.38 -16.46 -20.23
CA GLU A 352 15.00 -15.59 -21.24
C GLU A 352 15.27 -14.19 -20.67
N LEU A 353 14.32 -13.61 -19.93
CA LEU A 353 14.53 -12.32 -19.26
C LEU A 353 15.66 -12.41 -18.22
N GLU A 354 15.72 -13.50 -17.41
CA GLU A 354 16.81 -13.74 -16.45
C GLU A 354 18.17 -13.72 -17.14
N ARG A 355 18.29 -14.44 -18.26
CA ARG A 355 19.52 -14.48 -19.06
C ARG A 355 19.87 -13.11 -19.65
N ARG A 356 18.89 -12.38 -20.18
CA ARG A 356 19.09 -11.08 -20.84
C ARG A 356 19.55 -9.99 -19.91
N ILE A 357 18.97 -9.93 -18.68
CA ILE A 357 19.36 -8.94 -17.68
C ILE A 357 20.61 -9.33 -16.87
N GLY A 358 21.09 -10.59 -16.98
CA GLY A 358 22.25 -11.08 -16.22
C GLY A 358 22.07 -11.09 -14.71
N HIS A 359 20.84 -11.11 -14.22
CA HIS A 359 20.51 -11.11 -12.80
C HIS A 359 19.62 -12.31 -12.47
N SER A 360 20.07 -13.20 -11.56
CA SER A 360 19.36 -14.41 -11.20
C SER A 360 18.04 -14.10 -10.48
N PHE A 361 16.97 -14.84 -10.81
CA PHE A 361 15.66 -14.73 -10.18
C PHE A 361 15.71 -15.06 -8.67
N LYS A 362 16.59 -15.99 -8.30
CA LYS A 362 16.94 -16.36 -6.93
C LYS A 362 18.46 -16.40 -6.76
N GLN A 363 18.94 -16.19 -5.55
CA GLN A 363 20.38 -16.25 -5.27
C GLN A 363 20.96 -17.66 -5.44
N ASP A 364 20.19 -18.68 -5.05
CA ASP A 364 20.68 -20.06 -4.94
C ASP A 364 20.42 -20.91 -6.19
N PHE A 365 19.58 -20.45 -7.12
CA PHE A 365 19.25 -21.20 -8.35
C PHE A 365 18.72 -20.30 -9.47
N THR A 366 18.87 -20.74 -10.71
CA THR A 366 18.33 -20.10 -11.90
C THR A 366 16.94 -20.65 -12.27
N LEU A 367 16.20 -19.90 -13.06
CA LEU A 367 14.92 -20.40 -13.61
C LEU A 367 15.12 -21.62 -14.54
N ASN A 368 16.24 -21.69 -15.25
CA ASN A 368 16.57 -22.89 -16.06
C ASN A 368 16.72 -24.14 -15.18
N ALA A 369 17.28 -24.02 -13.98
CA ALA A 369 17.37 -25.15 -13.04
C ALA A 369 15.97 -25.60 -12.56
N ILE A 370 15.06 -24.65 -12.30
CA ILE A 370 13.66 -24.94 -11.96
C ILE A 370 12.96 -25.65 -13.13
N ILE A 371 13.14 -25.16 -14.36
CA ILE A 371 12.57 -25.77 -15.57
C ILE A 371 13.08 -27.19 -15.77
N ALA A 372 14.38 -27.43 -15.57
CA ALA A 372 14.98 -28.77 -15.66
C ALA A 372 14.40 -29.72 -14.59
N ALA A 373 14.30 -29.27 -13.36
CA ALA A 373 13.71 -30.06 -12.27
C ALA A 373 12.22 -30.39 -12.54
N ALA A 374 11.45 -29.45 -13.04
CA ALA A 374 10.06 -29.67 -13.41
C ALA A 374 9.91 -30.72 -14.53
N ARG A 375 10.75 -30.66 -15.58
CA ARG A 375 10.78 -31.67 -16.65
C ARG A 375 11.16 -33.05 -16.14
N MET A 376 12.14 -33.13 -15.24
CA MET A 376 12.55 -34.38 -14.64
C MET A 376 11.42 -35.01 -13.84
N LEU A 377 10.69 -34.24 -13.06
CA LEU A 377 9.54 -34.74 -12.30
C LEU A 377 8.40 -35.17 -13.26
N ASP A 378 8.12 -34.43 -14.33
CA ASP A 378 7.11 -34.87 -15.31
C ASP A 378 7.52 -36.15 -16.06
N ALA A 379 8.83 -36.39 -16.23
CA ALA A 379 9.32 -37.63 -16.81
C ALA A 379 9.21 -38.83 -15.86
N LEU A 380 9.32 -38.58 -14.54
CA LEU A 380 9.26 -39.63 -13.49
C LEU A 380 7.80 -39.94 -13.10
N ASP A 381 7.01 -38.90 -12.83
CA ASP A 381 5.68 -39.02 -12.23
C ASP A 381 4.54 -38.84 -13.23
N GLY A 382 4.86 -38.46 -14.48
CA GLY A 382 3.91 -38.01 -15.48
C GLY A 382 3.48 -36.54 -15.30
N PRO A 383 2.77 -35.95 -16.29
CA PRO A 383 2.24 -34.62 -16.23
C PRO A 383 1.29 -34.44 -15.05
N ILE A 384 1.32 -33.25 -14.45
CA ILE A 384 0.38 -32.92 -13.35
C ILE A 384 -1.07 -32.90 -13.89
N THR A 385 -1.98 -33.46 -13.10
CA THR A 385 -3.42 -33.46 -13.38
C THR A 385 -4.19 -32.98 -12.16
N TRP A 386 -5.36 -32.39 -12.39
CA TRP A 386 -6.26 -31.92 -11.34
C TRP A 386 -7.72 -31.96 -11.81
N ARG A 387 -8.63 -31.91 -10.86
CA ARG A 387 -10.07 -31.86 -11.12
C ARG A 387 -10.67 -30.66 -10.44
N ARG A 388 -11.69 -30.08 -11.02
CA ARG A 388 -12.47 -29.00 -10.41
C ARG A 388 -12.96 -29.44 -9.02
N GLY A 389 -12.76 -28.59 -8.02
CA GLY A 389 -13.11 -28.88 -6.64
C GLY A 389 -12.02 -29.56 -5.80
N ASP A 390 -10.86 -29.88 -6.39
CA ASP A 390 -9.77 -30.53 -5.66
C ASP A 390 -9.24 -29.66 -4.49
N ALA A 391 -9.24 -28.33 -4.65
CA ALA A 391 -8.90 -27.43 -3.57
C ALA A 391 -9.88 -27.56 -2.40
N VAL A 392 -11.18 -27.52 -2.65
CA VAL A 392 -12.21 -27.69 -1.63
C VAL A 392 -12.09 -29.07 -0.97
N ARG A 393 -11.87 -30.10 -1.76
CA ARG A 393 -11.67 -31.48 -1.27
C ARG A 393 -10.48 -31.59 -0.33
N ARG A 394 -9.35 -30.99 -0.65
CA ARG A 394 -8.14 -31.00 0.21
C ARG A 394 -8.37 -30.30 1.54
N HIS A 395 -9.11 -29.22 1.56
CA HIS A 395 -9.28 -28.41 2.77
C HIS A 395 -10.48 -28.85 3.63
N LEU A 396 -11.55 -29.36 3.01
CA LEU A 396 -12.84 -29.59 3.67
C LEU A 396 -13.41 -31.01 3.48
N GLY A 397 -12.78 -31.84 2.66
CA GLY A 397 -13.21 -33.21 2.38
C GLY A 397 -14.19 -33.33 1.21
N GLN A 398 -14.54 -34.58 0.86
CA GLN A 398 -15.32 -34.93 -0.34
C GLN A 398 -16.72 -34.32 -0.31
N ALA A 399 -17.44 -34.44 0.81
CA ALA A 399 -18.82 -33.93 0.91
C ALA A 399 -18.93 -32.41 0.63
N ALA A 400 -17.97 -31.62 1.13
CA ALA A 400 -17.95 -30.19 0.86
C ALA A 400 -17.62 -29.87 -0.61
N ALA A 401 -16.74 -30.68 -1.23
CA ALA A 401 -16.46 -30.53 -2.67
C ALA A 401 -17.70 -30.85 -3.52
N ASP A 402 -18.45 -31.90 -3.19
CA ASP A 402 -19.67 -32.26 -3.91
C ASP A 402 -20.74 -31.18 -3.77
N GLN A 403 -20.89 -30.61 -2.58
CA GLN A 403 -21.78 -29.47 -2.33
C GLN A 403 -21.37 -28.25 -3.15
N TYR A 404 -20.07 -27.90 -3.15
CA TYR A 404 -19.53 -26.79 -3.93
C TYR A 404 -19.78 -26.97 -5.42
N LEU A 405 -19.50 -28.15 -5.96
CA LEU A 405 -19.73 -28.48 -7.37
C LEU A 405 -21.21 -28.40 -7.75
N ALA A 406 -22.12 -28.79 -6.85
CA ALA A 406 -23.55 -28.65 -7.07
C ALA A 406 -24.02 -27.17 -7.14
N LEU A 407 -23.44 -26.30 -6.30
CA LEU A 407 -23.75 -24.87 -6.28
C LEU A 407 -23.15 -24.08 -7.46
N THR A 408 -22.14 -24.64 -8.15
CA THR A 408 -21.37 -23.93 -9.19
C THR A 408 -21.49 -24.57 -10.56
N ARG A 409 -22.49 -25.43 -10.77
CA ARG A 409 -22.86 -26.05 -12.07
C ARG A 409 -23.34 -25.04 -13.09
#